data_2beb31bcd2ea0e21b8249603d0624477
#
_entry.id   2beb31bcd2ea0e21b8249603d0624477
#
_cell.length_a   1.000
_cell.length_b   1.000
_cell.length_c   1.000
_cell.angle_alpha   90.00
_cell.angle_beta   90.00
_cell.angle_gamma   90.00
#
_symmetry.space_group_name_H-M   'P 1'
#
loop_
_entity.id
_entity.type
_entity.pdbx_description
1 polymer ?
#
loop_
_entity_poly.entity_id
_entity_poly.type
_entity_poly.pdbx_seq_one_letter_code
_entity_poly.pdbx_strand_id
1 'polypeptide(L)'
;MKVPYAFATNMATTFKLSTMILPQLEQGIHGPQIAGMMFFDDNIFALRKNDPIGERLSKVAKEQNILLMVCDQCAVRRDLAEGTFEQCGTGQVKASGLVDGVVAGCFPQLYEALAGNMPDQVITL
;
A
#
# COMPACT_ATOMS: atom_id res chain seq x y z
N MET A 1 6.17 14.23 12.37
CA MET A 1 4.95 13.39 12.41
C MET A 1 5.15 12.18 11.53
N LYS A 2 4.66 11.04 11.97
CA LYS A 2 4.70 9.79 11.22
C LYS A 2 3.28 9.27 11.02
N VAL A 3 2.88 9.00 9.79
CA VAL A 3 1.52 8.53 9.47
C VAL A 3 1.57 7.39 8.47
N PRO A 4 0.68 6.40 8.55
CA PRO A 4 0.35 5.53 7.43
C PRO A 4 -0.89 6.05 6.73
N TYR A 5 -1.03 5.69 5.46
CA TYR A 5 -2.24 5.90 4.68
C TYR A 5 -2.99 4.58 4.49
N ALA A 6 -4.31 4.62 4.62
CA ALA A 6 -5.18 3.53 4.22
C ALA A 6 -6.05 4.01 3.05
N PHE A 7 -5.83 3.43 1.87
CA PHE A 7 -6.58 3.78 0.66
C PHE A 7 -7.78 2.84 0.54
N ALA A 8 -8.95 3.34 0.86
CA ALA A 8 -10.18 2.56 0.95
C ALA A 8 -11.32 3.05 0.04
N THR A 9 -11.31 4.31 -0.37
CA THR A 9 -12.34 4.83 -1.28
C THR A 9 -11.92 4.69 -2.75
N ASN A 10 -12.90 4.74 -3.66
CA ASN A 10 -12.67 4.46 -5.07
C ASN A 10 -11.85 5.53 -5.81
N MET A 11 -11.68 6.72 -5.24
CA MET A 11 -10.88 7.80 -5.86
C MET A 11 -9.54 8.02 -5.15
N ALA A 12 -9.23 7.20 -4.15
CA ALA A 12 -8.06 7.45 -3.33
C ALA A 12 -6.75 7.36 -4.12
N THR A 13 -6.58 6.32 -4.93
CA THR A 13 -5.34 6.12 -5.71
C THR A 13 -5.36 6.82 -7.07
N THR A 14 -6.51 6.86 -7.74
CA THR A 14 -6.61 7.49 -9.08
C THR A 14 -6.59 9.01 -9.01
N PHE A 15 -6.82 9.59 -7.86
CA PHE A 15 -6.81 11.03 -7.68
C PHE A 15 -5.85 11.48 -6.57
N LYS A 16 -6.14 11.16 -5.31
CA LYS A 16 -5.34 11.68 -4.19
C LYS A 16 -3.90 11.20 -4.22
N LEU A 17 -3.68 9.90 -4.42
CA LEU A 17 -2.32 9.38 -4.52
C LEU A 17 -1.61 9.91 -5.75
N SER A 18 -2.21 9.76 -6.94
CA SER A 18 -1.54 10.03 -8.21
C SER A 18 -1.28 11.52 -8.44
N THR A 19 -2.16 12.41 -8.00
CA THR A 19 -2.07 13.84 -8.29
C THR A 19 -1.55 14.67 -7.12
N MET A 20 -1.55 14.14 -5.91
CA MET A 20 -1.17 14.89 -4.71
C MET A 20 -0.03 14.21 -3.95
N ILE A 21 -0.29 13.06 -3.34
CA ILE A 21 0.66 12.42 -2.40
C ILE A 21 1.95 12.02 -3.11
N LEU A 22 1.85 11.30 -4.22
CA LEU A 22 3.03 10.80 -4.94
C LEU A 22 3.93 11.94 -5.46
N PRO A 23 3.40 12.96 -6.18
CA PRO A 23 4.23 14.08 -6.59
C PRO A 23 4.87 14.83 -5.42
N GLN A 24 4.15 14.98 -4.31
CA GLN A 24 4.69 15.65 -3.12
C GLN A 24 5.80 14.83 -2.46
N LEU A 25 5.67 13.51 -2.42
CA LEU A 25 6.73 12.63 -1.92
C LEU A 25 7.97 12.70 -2.82
N GLU A 26 7.79 12.69 -4.13
CA GLU A 26 8.89 12.80 -5.10
C GLU A 26 9.63 14.11 -4.97
N GLN A 27 8.93 15.20 -4.67
CA GLN A 27 9.51 16.54 -4.52
C GLN A 27 10.04 16.82 -3.11
N GLY A 28 9.80 15.92 -2.16
CA GLY A 28 10.24 16.11 -0.78
C GLY A 28 9.48 17.19 -0.02
N ILE A 29 8.24 17.50 -0.42
CA ILE A 29 7.44 18.58 0.18
C ILE A 29 6.20 18.05 0.90
N HIS A 30 6.04 16.73 1.01
CA HIS A 30 4.83 16.15 1.62
C HIS A 30 4.70 16.47 3.11
N GLY A 31 5.82 16.51 3.83
CA GLY A 31 5.87 16.87 5.23
C GLY A 31 6.06 15.67 6.16
N PRO A 32 5.03 14.87 6.45
CA PRO A 32 5.17 13.77 7.38
C PRO A 32 6.00 12.63 6.82
N GLN A 33 6.61 11.86 7.71
CA GLN A 33 7.20 10.58 7.38
C GLN A 33 6.06 9.57 7.18
N ILE A 34 6.13 8.77 6.13
CA ILE A 34 5.09 7.78 5.83
C ILE A 34 5.56 6.41 6.31
N ALA A 35 4.88 5.87 7.32
CA ALA A 35 5.19 4.55 7.86
C ALA A 35 4.82 3.44 6.89
N GLY A 36 3.71 3.59 6.17
CA GLY A 36 3.25 2.61 5.22
C GLY A 36 1.99 3.05 4.51
N MET A 37 1.63 2.29 3.50
CA MET A 37 0.41 2.49 2.72
C MET A 37 -0.29 1.16 2.57
N MET A 38 -1.56 1.10 3.00
CA MET A 38 -2.43 -0.07 2.87
C MET A 38 -3.48 0.18 1.80
N PHE A 39 -3.60 -0.75 0.86
CA PHE A 39 -4.49 -0.61 -0.29
C PHE A 39 -5.60 -1.65 -0.22
N PHE A 40 -6.85 -1.17 -0.26
CA PHE A 40 -8.05 -1.99 -0.24
C PHE A 40 -8.80 -1.87 -1.56
N ASP A 41 -9.60 -2.89 -1.87
CA ASP A 41 -10.52 -2.90 -3.01
C ASP A 41 -9.80 -2.57 -4.33
N ASP A 42 -10.43 -1.82 -5.21
CA ASP A 42 -9.86 -1.50 -6.53
C ASP A 42 -8.64 -0.58 -6.46
N ASN A 43 -8.31 -0.03 -5.29
CA ASN A 43 -7.10 0.76 -5.12
C ASN A 43 -5.83 -0.07 -5.39
N ILE A 44 -5.89 -1.38 -5.23
CA ILE A 44 -4.72 -2.23 -5.50
C ILE A 44 -4.31 -2.23 -6.97
N PHE A 45 -5.22 -1.89 -7.90
CA PHE A 45 -4.89 -1.85 -9.33
C PHE A 45 -3.82 -0.80 -9.66
N ALA A 46 -3.69 0.25 -8.86
CA ALA A 46 -2.62 1.23 -9.04
C ALA A 46 -1.23 0.63 -8.84
N LEU A 47 -1.13 -0.50 -8.17
CA LEU A 47 0.15 -1.17 -7.87
C LEU A 47 0.48 -2.30 -8.83
N ARG A 48 -0.28 -2.51 -9.91
CA ARG A 48 0.05 -3.54 -10.90
C ARG A 48 1.39 -3.23 -11.56
N LYS A 49 2.14 -4.28 -11.91
CA LYS A 49 3.37 -4.14 -12.69
C LYS A 49 3.11 -3.33 -13.95
N ASN A 50 4.03 -2.44 -14.28
CA ASN A 50 3.98 -1.54 -15.44
C ASN A 50 2.93 -0.44 -15.37
N ASP A 51 2.17 -0.33 -14.28
CA ASP A 51 1.35 0.85 -14.04
C ASP A 51 2.28 2.03 -13.71
N PRO A 52 2.20 3.16 -14.43
CA PRO A 52 3.12 4.28 -14.20
C PRO A 52 3.11 4.82 -12.77
N ILE A 53 1.94 4.87 -12.15
CA ILE A 53 1.82 5.33 -10.76
C ILE A 53 2.43 4.32 -9.80
N GLY A 54 2.14 3.04 -9.99
CA GLY A 54 2.70 1.97 -9.18
C GLY A 54 4.22 1.90 -9.26
N GLU A 55 4.78 2.02 -10.46
CA GLU A 55 6.25 1.98 -10.63
C GLU A 55 6.93 3.18 -9.95
N ARG A 56 6.37 4.38 -10.09
CA ARG A 56 6.88 5.58 -9.41
C ARG A 56 6.77 5.44 -7.90
N LEU A 57 5.65 4.94 -7.40
CA LEU A 57 5.46 4.73 -5.97
C LEU A 57 6.41 3.69 -5.42
N SER A 58 6.64 2.59 -6.12
CA SER A 58 7.61 1.57 -5.74
C SER A 58 9.00 2.17 -5.54
N LYS A 59 9.43 3.04 -6.46
CA LYS A 59 10.72 3.72 -6.37
C LYS A 59 10.81 4.63 -5.14
N VAL A 60 9.81 5.47 -4.94
CA VAL A 60 9.76 6.38 -3.77
C VAL A 60 9.72 5.60 -2.47
N ALA A 61 8.94 4.52 -2.44
CA ALA A 61 8.81 3.69 -1.24
C ALA A 61 10.15 3.05 -0.84
N LYS A 62 10.94 2.61 -1.81
CA LYS A 62 12.29 2.09 -1.54
C LYS A 62 13.21 3.18 -1.01
N GLU A 63 13.18 4.35 -1.61
CA GLU A 63 14.04 5.49 -1.21
C GLU A 63 13.70 6.00 0.20
N GLN A 64 12.42 5.99 0.56
CA GLN A 64 11.92 6.57 1.82
C GLN A 64 11.51 5.53 2.84
N ASN A 65 11.76 4.25 2.58
CA ASN A 65 11.44 3.14 3.48
C ASN A 65 9.95 3.12 3.86
N ILE A 66 9.08 3.19 2.85
CA ILE A 66 7.64 3.13 3.01
C ILE A 66 7.16 1.70 2.76
N LEU A 67 6.44 1.12 3.71
CA LEU A 67 5.79 -0.17 3.53
C LEU A 67 4.65 -0.03 2.51
N LEU A 68 4.62 -0.90 1.50
CA LEU A 68 3.48 -1.02 0.59
C LEU A 68 2.79 -2.35 0.83
N MET A 69 1.55 -2.31 1.28
CA MET A 69 0.77 -3.52 1.56
C MET A 69 -0.58 -3.47 0.84
N VAL A 70 -0.95 -4.58 0.22
CA VAL A 70 -2.29 -4.78 -0.34
C VAL A 70 -3.09 -5.72 0.54
N CYS A 71 -4.38 -5.48 0.68
CA CYS A 71 -5.30 -6.39 1.36
C CYS A 71 -5.23 -7.75 0.66
N ASP A 72 -4.94 -8.81 1.41
CA ASP A 72 -4.76 -10.15 0.86
C ASP A 72 -6.01 -10.66 0.15
N GLN A 73 -7.18 -10.44 0.73
CA GLN A 73 -8.45 -10.86 0.14
C GLN A 73 -8.82 -10.02 -1.09
N CYS A 74 -8.52 -8.73 -1.06
CA CYS A 74 -8.72 -7.87 -2.24
C CYS A 74 -7.84 -8.34 -3.39
N ALA A 75 -6.61 -8.73 -3.11
CA ALA A 75 -5.65 -9.19 -4.11
C ALA A 75 -6.03 -10.56 -4.69
N VAL A 76 -6.43 -11.52 -3.83
CA VAL A 76 -6.90 -12.84 -4.29
C VAL A 76 -8.10 -12.69 -5.22
N ARG A 77 -9.07 -11.86 -4.86
CA ARG A 77 -10.28 -11.63 -5.68
C ARG A 77 -9.99 -11.01 -7.03
N ARG A 78 -8.85 -10.34 -7.18
CA ARG A 78 -8.45 -9.62 -8.41
C ARG A 78 -7.32 -10.29 -9.17
N ASP A 79 -6.98 -11.52 -8.78
CA ASP A 79 -5.89 -12.31 -9.41
C ASP A 79 -4.53 -11.59 -9.31
N LEU A 80 -4.31 -10.89 -8.20
CA LEU A 80 -3.06 -10.18 -7.91
C LEU A 80 -2.35 -10.76 -6.68
N ALA A 81 -2.68 -11.99 -6.33
CA ALA A 81 -2.03 -12.74 -5.27
C ALA A 81 -2.21 -14.23 -5.48
N GLU A 82 -1.27 -14.99 -4.96
CA GLU A 82 -1.35 -16.46 -4.86
C GLU A 82 -1.79 -16.82 -3.44
N GLY A 83 -2.91 -17.54 -3.34
CA GLY A 83 -3.50 -17.94 -2.08
C GLY A 83 -4.99 -18.16 -2.18
N THR A 84 -5.61 -18.43 -1.03
CA THR A 84 -7.03 -18.73 -0.92
C THR A 84 -7.71 -17.79 0.06
N PHE A 85 -9.05 -17.76 0.04
CA PHE A 85 -9.82 -16.92 0.98
C PHE A 85 -9.66 -17.37 2.42
N GLU A 86 -9.46 -18.67 2.65
CA GLU A 86 -9.25 -19.22 4.00
C GLU A 86 -7.94 -18.76 4.64
N GLN A 87 -7.00 -18.29 3.84
CA GLN A 87 -5.71 -17.80 4.33
C GLN A 87 -5.71 -16.34 4.76
N CYS A 88 -6.89 -15.72 4.82
CA CYS A 88 -7.04 -14.33 5.25
C CYS A 88 -6.33 -14.07 6.59
N GLY A 89 -5.43 -13.12 6.61
CA GLY A 89 -4.74 -12.70 7.83
C GLY A 89 -3.67 -13.66 8.34
N THR A 90 -3.35 -14.73 7.60
CA THR A 90 -2.35 -15.72 8.02
C THR A 90 -0.92 -15.35 7.63
N GLY A 91 -0.75 -14.41 6.71
CA GLY A 91 0.55 -14.07 6.11
C GLY A 91 0.99 -15.04 5.04
N GLN A 92 0.17 -16.02 4.67
CA GLN A 92 0.52 -17.05 3.66
C GLN A 92 0.22 -16.60 2.23
N VAL A 93 -0.67 -15.62 2.04
CA VAL A 93 -0.99 -15.07 0.71
C VAL A 93 0.19 -14.26 0.21
N LYS A 94 0.60 -14.48 -1.04
CA LYS A 94 1.75 -13.81 -1.66
C LYS A 94 1.30 -12.92 -2.81
N ALA A 95 1.77 -11.68 -2.82
CA ALA A 95 1.52 -10.74 -3.90
C ALA A 95 2.04 -11.29 -5.24
N SER A 96 1.27 -11.08 -6.31
CA SER A 96 1.59 -11.54 -7.66
C SER A 96 1.16 -10.48 -8.67
N GLY A 97 2.00 -10.19 -9.66
CA GLY A 97 1.68 -9.21 -10.70
C GLY A 97 1.68 -7.76 -10.23
N LEU A 98 2.27 -7.47 -9.08
CA LEU A 98 2.37 -6.14 -8.49
C LEU A 98 3.79 -5.60 -8.56
N VAL A 99 3.96 -4.30 -8.41
CA VAL A 99 5.28 -3.65 -8.44
C VAL A 99 6.15 -4.14 -7.30
N ASP A 100 7.46 -3.96 -7.43
CA ASP A 100 8.44 -4.39 -6.44
C ASP A 100 8.15 -3.80 -5.06
N GLY A 101 8.34 -4.64 -4.03
CA GLY A 101 8.24 -4.24 -2.64
C GLY A 101 6.84 -4.35 -2.04
N VAL A 102 5.81 -4.60 -2.86
CA VAL A 102 4.45 -4.78 -2.36
C VAL A 102 4.32 -6.15 -1.69
N VAL A 103 3.75 -6.15 -0.48
CA VAL A 103 3.42 -7.38 0.24
C VAL A 103 1.91 -7.51 0.37
N ALA A 104 1.42 -8.74 0.43
CA ALA A 104 0.02 -9.01 0.72
C ALA A 104 -0.14 -9.28 2.21
N GLY A 105 -1.17 -8.70 2.81
CA GLY A 105 -1.47 -8.92 4.22
C GLY A 105 -2.87 -8.45 4.57
N CYS A 106 -3.26 -8.68 5.79
CA CYS A 106 -4.52 -8.21 6.34
C CYS A 106 -4.25 -7.43 7.62
N PHE A 107 -5.26 -7.18 8.41
CA PHE A 107 -5.11 -6.39 9.63
C PHE A 107 -4.03 -6.93 10.58
N PRO A 108 -3.90 -8.25 10.82
CA PRO A 108 -2.82 -8.73 11.69
C PRO A 108 -1.42 -8.31 11.22
N GLN A 109 -1.14 -8.43 9.92
CA GLN A 109 0.15 -8.06 9.36
C GLN A 109 0.36 -6.54 9.38
N LEU A 110 -0.71 -5.77 9.15
CA LEU A 110 -0.66 -4.31 9.22
C LEU A 110 -0.34 -3.85 10.64
N TYR A 111 -1.03 -4.38 11.64
CA TYR A 111 -0.80 -4.02 13.03
C TYR A 111 0.61 -4.40 13.49
N GLU A 112 1.11 -5.56 13.09
CA GLU A 112 2.46 -5.99 13.40
C GLU A 112 3.49 -5.02 12.81
N ALA A 113 3.32 -4.64 11.55
CA ALA A 113 4.21 -3.68 10.89
C ALA A 113 4.18 -2.31 11.57
N LEU A 114 3.00 -1.82 11.92
CA LEU A 114 2.85 -0.53 12.58
C LEU A 114 3.38 -0.55 14.01
N ALA A 115 3.28 -1.68 14.71
CA ALA A 115 3.87 -1.82 16.04
C ALA A 115 5.40 -1.68 16.01
N GLY A 116 6.04 -2.15 14.93
CA GLY A 116 7.47 -2.01 14.71
C GLY A 116 7.92 -0.64 14.19
N ASN A 117 6.97 0.22 13.81
CA ASN A 117 7.21 1.56 13.28
C ASN A 117 6.03 2.47 13.63
N MET A 118 5.85 2.70 14.94
CA MET A 118 4.64 3.28 15.52
C MET A 118 4.31 4.65 14.93
N PRO A 119 3.12 4.80 14.33
CA PRO A 119 2.68 6.10 13.81
C PRO A 119 2.08 6.98 14.90
N ASP A 120 2.04 8.28 14.62
CA ASP A 120 1.35 9.26 15.48
C ASP A 120 -0.16 9.21 15.28
N GLN A 121 -0.59 9.00 14.05
CA GLN A 121 -2.01 8.82 13.71
C GLN A 121 -2.13 8.09 12.37
N VAL A 122 -3.32 7.62 12.05
CA VAL A 122 -3.64 6.91 10.80
C VAL A 122 -4.55 7.80 9.95
N ILE A 123 -4.23 7.92 8.67
CA ILE A 123 -5.03 8.70 7.71
C ILE A 123 -5.73 7.71 6.76
N THR A 124 -7.04 7.73 6.76
CA THR A 124 -7.85 6.90 5.86
C THR A 124 -8.40 7.75 4.70
N LEU A 125 -8.20 7.27 3.49
CA LEU A 125 -8.60 7.96 2.26
C LEU A 125 -9.52 7.08 1.41
#